data_b4dfa192a08f624b1440a977c08c9938
#
_entry.id   b4dfa192a08f624b1440a977c08c9938
#
_cell.length_a   1.000
_cell.length_b   1.000
_cell.length_c   1.000
_cell.angle_alpha   90.00
_cell.angle_beta   90.00
_cell.angle_gamma   90.00
#
_symmetry.space_group_name_H-M   'P 1'
#
loop_
_entity.id
_entity.type
_entity.pdbx_description
1 polymer ?
#
loop_
_entity_poly.entity_id
_entity_poly.type
_entity_poly.pdbx_seq_one_letter_code
_entity_poly.pdbx_strand_id
1 'polypeptide(L)' 'MINAGIFPGDILIVDRSLEAVDKKIVIAVINGDLTVKRLRIRSGNPFLEPENDQYSPIEITPDMAFEIWGVVTNVIHKV' A
#
# COMPACT_ATOMS: atom_id res chain seq x y z
N MET A 1 3.05 -5.06 7.13
CA MET A 1 4.10 -4.82 6.09
C MET A 1 5.49 -5.27 6.53
N ILE A 2 5.58 -6.38 7.23
CA ILE A 2 6.85 -6.87 7.79
C ILE A 2 7.89 -7.16 6.69
N ASN A 3 7.48 -7.78 5.58
CA ASN A 3 8.40 -8.10 4.48
C ASN A 3 8.92 -6.86 3.74
N ALA A 4 8.29 -5.70 3.91
CA ALA A 4 8.76 -4.42 3.37
C ALA A 4 9.60 -3.62 4.37
N GLY A 5 9.87 -4.17 5.56
CA GLY A 5 10.62 -3.49 6.60
C GLY A 5 9.81 -2.46 7.37
N ILE A 6 8.49 -2.56 7.37
CA ILE A 6 7.60 -1.67 8.12
C ILE A 6 7.03 -2.43 9.31
N PHE A 7 7.25 -1.89 10.51
CA PHE A 7 6.84 -2.51 11.77
C PHE A 7 5.88 -1.62 12.53
N PRO A 8 5.08 -2.19 13.45
CA PRO A 8 4.20 -1.39 14.32
C PRO A 8 4.99 -0.29 15.04
N GLY A 9 4.44 0.92 15.06
CA GLY A 9 5.08 2.07 15.68
C GLY A 9 6.02 2.87 14.78
N ASP A 10 6.30 2.39 13.57
CA ASP A 10 7.11 3.12 12.60
C ASP A 10 6.38 4.37 12.11
N ILE A 11 7.15 5.37 11.73
CA ILE A 11 6.64 6.58 11.09
C ILE A 11 6.84 6.46 9.58
N LEU A 12 5.77 6.67 8.83
CA LEU A 12 5.82 6.64 7.37
C LEU A 12 5.83 8.06 6.83
N ILE A 13 6.77 8.33 5.92
CA ILE A 13 6.79 9.57 5.16
C ILE A 13 6.05 9.31 3.85
N VAL A 14 5.00 10.10 3.61
CA VAL A 14 4.09 9.89 2.48
C VAL A 14 4.10 11.13 1.60
N ASP A 15 4.27 10.93 0.30
CA ASP A 15 4.15 11.99 -0.70
C ASP A 15 2.85 11.78 -1.49
N ARG A 16 1.94 12.74 -1.39
CA ARG A 16 0.65 12.67 -2.05
C ARG A 16 0.69 13.14 -3.50
N SER A 17 1.77 13.77 -3.92
CA SER A 17 1.94 14.26 -5.29
C SER A 17 2.50 13.21 -6.24
N LEU A 18 3.10 12.14 -5.72
CA LEU A 18 3.69 11.10 -6.54
C LEU A 18 2.62 10.20 -7.16
N GLU A 19 2.85 9.82 -8.41
CA GLU A 19 2.02 8.82 -9.07
C GLU A 19 2.29 7.44 -8.47
N ALA A 20 1.22 6.72 -8.16
CA ALA A 20 1.31 5.34 -7.67
C ALA A 20 1.54 4.42 -8.87
N VAL A 21 2.71 3.82 -8.95
CA VAL A 21 3.10 2.87 -9.99
C VAL A 21 3.34 1.49 -9.40
N ASP A 22 3.44 0.48 -10.25
CA ASP A 22 3.71 -0.90 -9.85
C ASP A 22 4.92 -0.98 -8.90
N LYS A 23 4.81 -1.81 -7.87
CA LYS A 23 5.81 -2.10 -6.83
C LYS A 23 5.99 -1.03 -5.75
N LYS A 24 5.29 0.08 -5.83
CA LYS A 24 5.36 1.11 -4.77
C LYS A 24 4.53 0.72 -3.56
N ILE A 25 5.03 1.09 -2.37
CA ILE A 25 4.25 1.03 -1.14
C ILE A 25 3.33 2.24 -1.12
N VAL A 26 2.05 2.02 -0.87
CA VAL A 26 1.04 3.08 -0.90
C VAL A 26 0.20 3.06 0.36
N ILE A 27 -0.38 4.20 0.68
CA ILE A 27 -1.51 4.30 1.60
C ILE A 27 -2.76 4.24 0.74
N ALA A 28 -3.55 3.21 0.91
CA ALA A 28 -4.79 3.01 0.18
C ALA A 28 -5.99 3.16 1.10
N VAL A 29 -7.09 3.67 0.55
CA VAL A 29 -8.39 3.69 1.22
C VAL A 29 -9.28 2.70 0.49
N ILE A 30 -9.76 1.69 1.20
CA ILE A 30 -10.67 0.67 0.65
C ILE A 30 -11.92 0.66 1.52
N ASN A 31 -13.07 0.99 0.92
CA ASN A 31 -14.36 1.04 1.62
C ASN A 31 -14.29 1.84 2.92
N GLY A 32 -13.54 2.95 2.91
CA GLY A 32 -13.37 3.83 4.05
C GLY A 32 -12.23 3.49 5.00
N ASP A 33 -11.55 2.35 4.83
CA ASP A 33 -10.45 1.93 5.71
C ASP A 33 -9.11 2.25 5.09
N LEU A 34 -8.23 2.90 5.87
CA LEU A 34 -6.85 3.16 5.50
C LEU A 34 -6.00 1.91 5.71
N THR A 35 -5.18 1.60 4.72
CA THR A 35 -4.27 0.46 4.80
C THR A 35 -2.96 0.76 4.09
N VAL A 36 -1.86 0.16 4.57
CA VAL A 36 -0.53 0.24 3.93
C VAL A 36 -0.32 -1.05 3.16
N LYS A 37 -0.14 -0.94 1.85
CA LYS A 37 0.02 -2.10 0.97
C LYS A 37 1.01 -1.79 -0.14
N ARG A 38 1.53 -2.85 -0.76
CA ARG A 38 2.29 -2.71 -2.00
C ARG A 38 1.33 -2.74 -3.19
N LEU A 39 1.41 -1.74 -4.04
CA LEU A 39 0.63 -1.73 -5.28
C LEU A 39 1.31 -2.64 -6.30
N ARG A 40 0.54 -3.53 -6.90
CA ARG A 40 0.98 -4.35 -8.03
C ARG A 40 0.00 -4.17 -9.17
N ILE A 41 0.54 -3.99 -10.36
CA ILE A 41 -0.27 -3.85 -11.58
C ILE A 41 0.13 -4.99 -12.51
N ARG A 42 -0.83 -5.87 -12.81
CA ARG A 42 -0.62 -7.02 -13.69
C ARG A 42 -1.64 -6.97 -14.80
N SER A 43 -1.16 -6.95 -16.05
CA SER A 43 -2.02 -6.86 -17.24
C SER A 43 -3.02 -5.69 -17.14
N GLY A 44 -2.58 -4.56 -16.61
CA GLY A 44 -3.40 -3.37 -16.42
C GLY A 44 -4.35 -3.40 -15.22
N ASN A 45 -4.39 -4.51 -14.46
CA ASN A 45 -5.28 -4.65 -13.32
C ASN A 45 -4.53 -4.41 -12.01
N PRO A 46 -5.05 -3.54 -11.13
CA PRO A 46 -4.41 -3.27 -9.86
C PRO A 46 -4.73 -4.33 -8.80
N PHE A 47 -3.72 -4.67 -8.02
CA PHE A 47 -3.81 -5.52 -6.84
C PHE A 47 -3.12 -4.82 -5.69
N LEU A 48 -3.62 -5.01 -4.49
CA LEU A 48 -2.93 -4.60 -3.27
C LEU A 48 -2.34 -5.84 -2.60
N GLU A 49 -1.02 -5.86 -2.48
CA GLU A 49 -0.28 -6.99 -1.95
C GLU A 49 0.18 -6.68 -0.53
N PRO A 50 -0.27 -7.45 0.48
CA PRO A 50 0.26 -7.30 1.82
C PRO A 50 1.68 -7.87 1.87
N GLU A 51 2.60 -7.16 2.49
CA GLU A 51 3.96 -7.64 2.72
C GLU A 51 4.00 -8.52 3.99
N ASN A 52 3.14 -9.52 3.99
CA ASN A 52 3.01 -10.50 5.05
C ASN A 52 2.49 -11.80 4.43
N ASP A 53 3.25 -12.88 4.54
CA ASP A 53 2.96 -14.17 3.92
C ASP A 53 1.65 -14.81 4.40
N GLN A 54 1.10 -14.33 5.51
CA GLN A 54 -0.15 -14.84 6.07
C GLN A 54 -1.40 -14.29 5.35
N TYR A 55 -1.24 -13.30 4.47
CA TYR A 55 -2.34 -12.64 3.78
C TYR A 55 -2.19 -12.77 2.27
N SER A 56 -3.33 -12.89 1.59
CA SER A 56 -3.39 -12.97 0.14
C SER A 56 -3.52 -11.58 -0.49
N PRO A 57 -3.04 -11.38 -1.74
CA PRO A 57 -3.29 -10.15 -2.48
C PRO A 57 -4.78 -9.88 -2.65
N ILE A 58 -5.14 -8.59 -2.64
CA ILE A 58 -6.51 -8.13 -2.84
C ILE A 58 -6.61 -7.53 -4.22
N GLU A 59 -7.43 -8.13 -5.08
CA GLU A 59 -7.74 -7.55 -6.39
C GLU A 59 -8.68 -6.36 -6.22
N ILE A 60 -8.36 -5.24 -6.87
CA ILE A 60 -9.22 -4.07 -6.87
C ILE A 60 -10.24 -4.20 -8.00
N THR A 61 -11.51 -4.21 -7.63
CA THR A 61 -12.63 -4.36 -8.56
C THR A 61 -13.41 -3.06 -8.68
N PRO A 62 -14.17 -2.82 -9.80
CA PRO A 62 -14.88 -1.56 -9.99
C PRO A 62 -15.95 -1.24 -8.96
N ASP A 63 -16.46 -2.25 -8.24
CA ASP A 63 -17.46 -2.07 -7.19
C ASP A 63 -16.88 -1.67 -5.83
N MET A 64 -15.56 -1.67 -5.68
CA MET A 64 -14.88 -1.25 -4.46
C MET A 64 -14.71 0.26 -4.44
N ALA A 65 -15.00 0.89 -3.29
CA ALA A 65 -14.63 2.27 -3.05
C ALA A 65 -13.12 2.31 -2.74
N PHE A 66 -12.32 2.64 -3.74
CA PHE A 66 -10.86 2.55 -3.67
C PHE A 66 -10.21 3.88 -4.08
N GLU A 67 -9.23 4.30 -3.27
CA GLU A 67 -8.42 5.48 -3.56
C GLU A 67 -6.99 5.24 -3.07
N ILE A 68 -6.00 5.67 -3.86
CA ILE A 68 -4.61 5.80 -3.38
C ILE A 68 -4.49 7.17 -2.73
N TRP A 69 -4.24 7.18 -1.42
CA TRP A 69 -4.08 8.43 -0.68
C TRP A 69 -2.70 9.03 -0.86
N GLY A 70 -1.67 8.20 -0.96
CA GLY A 70 -0.30 8.66 -1.18
C GLY A 70 0.68 7.52 -1.34
N VAL A 71 1.90 7.86 -1.72
CA VAL A 71 3.00 6.92 -1.91
C VAL A 71 3.97 7.03 -0.74
N VAL A 72 4.30 5.91 -0.11
CA VAL A 72 5.29 5.88 0.98
C VAL A 72 6.68 6.00 0.40
N THR A 73 7.41 7.02 0.80
CA THR A 73 8.78 7.27 0.31
C THR A 73 9.85 6.82 1.29
N ASN A 74 9.57 6.88 2.58
CA ASN A 74 10.54 6.57 3.64
C ASN A 74 9.83 5.98 4.84
N VAL A 75 10.59 5.20 5.61
CA VAL A 75 10.14 4.63 6.88
C VAL A 75 11.15 5.04 7.95
N ILE A 76 10.66 5.54 9.08
CA ILE A 76 11.49 5.91 10.22
C ILE A 76 11.21 4.93 11.35
N HIS A 77 12.22 4.18 11.75
CA HIS A 77 12.16 3.26 12.88
C HIS A 77 12.64 3.94 14.16
N LYS A 78 12.02 3.59 15.27
CA LYS A 78 12.56 3.93 16.59
C LYS A 78 13.59 2.91 16.99
N VAL A 79 14.62 3.37 17.67
CA VAL A 79 15.59 2.49 18.32
C VAL A 79 15.09 2.03 19.68
#